data_d6bd08410d6737b03cd199d6c58cdf93
#
_entry.id   d6bd08410d6737b03cd199d6c58cdf93
#
_cell.length_a   1.000
_cell.length_b   1.000
_cell.length_c   1.000
_cell.angle_alpha   90.00
_cell.angle_beta   90.00
_cell.angle_gamma   90.00
#
_symmetry.space_group_name_H-M   'P 1'
#
loop_
_entity.id
_entity.type
_entity.pdbx_description
1 polymer ?
#
loop_
_entity_poly.entity_id
_entity_poly.type
_entity_poly.pdbx_seq_one_letter_code
_entity_poly.pdbx_strand_id
1 'polypeptide(L)'
;YKRQVRSQTAQSVDDLLQKNGITLPEGASFKMNVNPYDYYIHVEGLEDEELTLAIEQALNVGENGKRLYQHIEFSNPAGFNLPTYSQYEGANIWKRSLYIATEALTGYDIRTLERHDGTFWTPDGRDLWDVLCKADTAGKYNLTAHAAIYRQLAVYGWDSTPDAWRGLTWQDGKLRQPDELRGERAESDWQKQILEEADADWADLLARREAILQKEAAD
;
A
#
# COMPACT_ATOMS: atom_id res chain seq x y z
N TYR A 1 20.79 -11.71 -8.17
CA TYR A 1 19.37 -11.85 -8.43
C TYR A 1 18.66 -10.48 -8.47
N LYS A 2 18.69 -9.67 -7.38
CA LYS A 2 18.01 -8.34 -7.31
C LYS A 2 18.45 -7.37 -8.43
N ARG A 3 19.75 -7.29 -8.72
CA ARG A 3 20.29 -6.44 -9.81
C ARG A 3 19.80 -6.90 -11.18
N GLN A 4 19.76 -8.21 -11.40
CA GLN A 4 19.31 -8.79 -12.67
C GLN A 4 17.82 -8.53 -12.91
N VAL A 5 16.98 -8.72 -11.89
CA VAL A 5 15.53 -8.46 -11.99
C VAL A 5 15.26 -6.97 -12.23
N ARG A 6 16.02 -6.07 -11.57
CA ARG A 6 15.90 -4.63 -11.79
C ARG A 6 16.32 -4.21 -13.19
N SER A 7 17.38 -4.80 -13.74
CA SER A 7 17.80 -4.57 -15.12
C SER A 7 16.76 -5.06 -16.13
N GLN A 8 16.15 -6.23 -15.89
CA GLN A 8 15.05 -6.74 -16.73
C GLN A 8 13.82 -5.84 -16.67
N THR A 9 13.48 -5.31 -15.51
CA THR A 9 12.36 -4.38 -15.36
C THR A 9 12.63 -3.06 -16.07
N ALA A 10 13.86 -2.53 -15.99
CA ALA A 10 14.27 -1.34 -16.74
C ALA A 10 14.15 -1.57 -18.25
N GLN A 11 14.68 -2.68 -18.75
CA GLN A 11 14.56 -3.06 -20.15
C GLN A 11 13.10 -3.19 -20.60
N SER A 12 12.22 -3.70 -19.74
CA SER A 12 10.78 -3.80 -20.03
C SER A 12 10.12 -2.41 -20.14
N VAL A 13 10.58 -1.42 -19.37
CA VAL A 13 10.12 -0.02 -19.53
C VAL A 13 10.56 0.53 -20.87
N ASP A 14 11.85 0.39 -21.21
CA ASP A 14 12.39 0.85 -22.49
C ASP A 14 11.68 0.21 -23.68
N ASP A 15 11.45 -1.10 -23.65
CA ASP A 15 10.73 -1.85 -24.67
C ASP A 15 9.28 -1.35 -24.83
N LEU A 16 8.60 -1.02 -23.74
CA LEU A 16 7.24 -0.46 -23.76
C LEU A 16 7.22 0.93 -24.38
N LEU A 17 8.17 1.80 -24.03
CA LEU A 17 8.29 3.13 -24.60
C LEU A 17 8.56 3.05 -26.11
N GLN A 18 9.52 2.22 -26.51
CA GLN A 18 9.85 2.01 -27.92
C GLN A 18 8.67 1.44 -28.72
N LYS A 19 7.97 0.45 -28.20
CA LYS A 19 6.79 -0.17 -28.84
C LYS A 19 5.67 0.84 -29.07
N ASN A 20 5.54 1.84 -28.20
CA ASN A 20 4.53 2.89 -28.31
C ASN A 20 5.07 4.14 -29.07
N GLY A 21 6.26 4.07 -29.67
CA GLY A 21 6.85 5.16 -30.45
C GLY A 21 7.26 6.36 -29.58
N ILE A 22 7.44 6.17 -28.27
CA ILE A 22 7.80 7.22 -27.34
C ILE A 22 9.33 7.38 -27.35
N THR A 23 9.78 8.58 -27.74
CA THR A 23 11.20 8.96 -27.71
C THR A 23 11.43 9.94 -26.57
N LEU A 24 12.33 9.58 -25.68
CA LEU A 24 12.68 10.44 -24.55
C LEU A 24 13.76 11.46 -24.97
N PRO A 25 13.70 12.69 -24.46
CA PRO A 25 14.79 13.65 -24.61
C PRO A 25 16.09 13.13 -23.98
N GLU A 26 17.23 13.64 -24.48
CA GLU A 26 18.54 13.34 -23.90
C GLU A 26 18.58 13.76 -22.42
N GLY A 27 19.04 12.86 -21.53
CA GLY A 27 19.10 13.12 -20.10
C GLY A 27 17.74 13.06 -19.38
N ALA A 28 16.68 12.62 -20.06
CA ALA A 28 15.37 12.49 -19.43
C ALA A 28 15.42 11.60 -18.19
N SER A 29 14.72 12.05 -17.16
CA SER A 29 14.53 11.30 -15.93
C SER A 29 13.10 11.50 -15.46
N PHE A 30 12.45 10.42 -15.06
CA PHE A 30 11.09 10.49 -14.53
C PHE A 30 10.88 9.47 -13.39
N LYS A 31 9.99 9.80 -12.49
CA LYS A 31 9.59 8.96 -11.38
C LYS A 31 8.29 8.25 -11.73
N MET A 32 8.25 6.96 -11.51
CA MET A 32 7.05 6.14 -11.59
C MET A 32 6.55 5.86 -10.19
N ASN A 33 5.38 6.36 -9.83
CA ASN A 33 4.71 6.12 -8.56
C ASN A 33 3.54 5.17 -8.78
N VAL A 34 3.56 4.02 -8.13
CA VAL A 34 2.50 3.02 -8.26
C VAL A 34 1.51 3.14 -7.11
N ASN A 35 0.25 3.32 -7.44
CA ASN A 35 -0.85 3.35 -6.49
C ASN A 35 -0.98 1.97 -5.81
N PRO A 36 -1.07 1.89 -4.48
CA PRO A 36 -1.13 0.61 -3.77
C PRO A 36 -2.45 -0.16 -3.92
N TYR A 37 -3.51 0.46 -4.45
CA TYR A 37 -4.86 -0.11 -4.51
C TYR A 37 -5.22 -0.63 -5.90
N ASP A 38 -5.11 0.22 -6.92
CA ASP A 38 -5.43 -0.11 -8.32
C ASP A 38 -4.19 -0.42 -9.16
N TYR A 39 -3.00 -0.22 -8.59
CA TYR A 39 -1.70 -0.36 -9.25
C TYR A 39 -1.47 0.57 -10.43
N TYR A 40 -2.24 1.66 -10.54
CA TYR A 40 -2.00 2.65 -11.57
C TYR A 40 -0.63 3.31 -11.36
N ILE A 41 0.14 3.42 -12.45
CA ILE A 41 1.46 4.05 -12.46
C ILE A 41 1.28 5.53 -12.83
N HIS A 42 1.62 6.43 -11.91
CA HIS A 42 1.72 7.85 -12.17
C HIS A 42 3.15 8.22 -12.50
N VAL A 43 3.34 9.08 -13.49
CA VAL A 43 4.65 9.55 -13.93
C VAL A 43 4.84 11.02 -13.55
N GLU A 44 5.98 11.34 -12.96
CA GLU A 44 6.34 12.68 -12.49
C GLU A 44 7.78 13.04 -12.90
N GLY A 45 8.08 14.34 -12.99
CA GLY A 45 9.43 14.84 -13.20
C GLY A 45 9.78 15.18 -14.63
N LEU A 46 8.83 15.14 -15.56
CA LEU A 46 8.97 15.65 -16.92
C LEU A 46 8.24 16.99 -17.04
N GLU A 47 8.79 17.92 -17.81
CA GLU A 47 8.16 19.23 -18.08
C GLU A 47 7.05 19.12 -19.15
N ASP A 48 7.12 18.13 -20.01
CA ASP A 48 6.19 17.88 -21.11
C ASP A 48 5.02 17.01 -20.61
N GLU A 49 3.85 17.61 -20.45
CA GLU A 49 2.64 16.94 -19.99
C GLU A 49 2.12 15.90 -21.00
N GLU A 50 2.24 16.16 -22.31
CA GLU A 50 1.81 15.20 -23.34
C GLU A 50 2.70 13.96 -23.32
N LEU A 51 4.01 14.16 -23.20
CA LEU A 51 4.96 13.05 -23.04
C LEU A 51 4.70 12.27 -21.75
N THR A 52 4.46 12.96 -20.63
CA THR A 52 4.12 12.34 -19.35
C THR A 52 2.90 11.43 -19.49
N LEU A 53 1.83 11.95 -20.08
CA LEU A 53 0.59 11.19 -20.29
C LEU A 53 0.81 9.99 -21.23
N ALA A 54 1.58 10.17 -22.31
CA ALA A 54 1.91 9.09 -23.23
C ALA A 54 2.69 7.95 -22.54
N ILE A 55 3.63 8.30 -21.67
CA ILE A 55 4.38 7.32 -20.86
C ILE A 55 3.45 6.60 -19.88
N GLU A 56 2.60 7.33 -19.16
CA GLU A 56 1.62 6.73 -18.25
C GLU A 56 0.73 5.72 -18.97
N GLN A 57 0.19 6.10 -20.12
CA GLN A 57 -0.66 5.21 -20.92
C GLN A 57 0.09 3.96 -21.38
N ALA A 58 1.35 4.09 -21.82
CA ALA A 58 2.16 2.96 -22.25
C ALA A 58 2.47 2.00 -21.09
N LEU A 59 2.74 2.54 -19.90
CA LEU A 59 3.10 1.75 -18.72
C LEU A 59 1.88 1.06 -18.08
N ASN A 60 0.69 1.65 -18.15
CA ASN A 60 -0.54 1.13 -17.54
C ASN A 60 -1.27 0.07 -18.37
N VAL A 61 -0.58 -0.62 -19.28
CA VAL A 61 -1.15 -1.70 -20.08
C VAL A 61 -1.13 -3.02 -19.30
N GLY A 62 -2.28 -3.68 -19.20
CA GLY A 62 -2.41 -4.99 -18.54
C GLY A 62 -2.06 -4.94 -17.06
N GLU A 63 -1.20 -5.83 -16.59
CA GLU A 63 -0.81 -5.95 -15.17
C GLU A 63 0.57 -5.29 -14.86
N ASN A 64 1.06 -4.39 -15.69
CA ASN A 64 2.39 -3.82 -15.53
C ASN A 64 2.56 -3.10 -14.20
N GLY A 65 1.58 -2.32 -13.76
CA GLY A 65 1.63 -1.62 -12.48
C GLY A 65 1.71 -2.59 -11.29
N LYS A 66 0.92 -3.66 -11.31
CA LYS A 66 0.97 -4.69 -10.27
C LYS A 66 2.33 -5.39 -10.23
N ARG A 67 2.91 -5.71 -11.39
CA ARG A 67 4.25 -6.31 -11.49
C ARG A 67 5.32 -5.35 -10.99
N LEU A 68 5.22 -4.05 -11.35
CA LEU A 68 6.13 -3.03 -10.87
C LEU A 68 6.04 -2.86 -9.36
N TYR A 69 4.83 -2.77 -8.80
CA TYR A 69 4.61 -2.68 -7.36
C TYR A 69 5.26 -3.87 -6.63
N GLN A 70 4.99 -5.08 -7.08
CA GLN A 70 5.59 -6.29 -6.52
C GLN A 70 7.12 -6.29 -6.65
N HIS A 71 7.67 -5.86 -7.79
CA HIS A 71 9.11 -5.74 -7.97
C HIS A 71 9.74 -4.79 -6.95
N ILE A 72 9.11 -3.65 -6.68
CA ILE A 72 9.60 -2.67 -5.70
C ILE A 72 9.57 -3.28 -4.30
N GLU A 73 8.46 -3.91 -3.92
CA GLU A 73 8.31 -4.59 -2.63
C GLU A 73 9.38 -5.66 -2.41
N PHE A 74 9.57 -6.56 -3.38
CA PHE A 74 10.58 -7.63 -3.30
C PHE A 74 12.02 -7.13 -3.39
N SER A 75 12.25 -5.95 -3.97
CA SER A 75 13.58 -5.36 -4.12
C SER A 75 13.99 -4.49 -2.95
N ASN A 76 13.05 -4.10 -2.09
CA ASN A 76 13.34 -3.30 -0.91
C ASN A 76 14.27 -4.08 0.04
N PRO A 77 15.45 -3.53 0.40
CA PRO A 77 16.36 -4.20 1.35
C PRO A 77 15.75 -4.39 2.74
N ALA A 78 14.77 -3.56 3.12
CA ALA A 78 13.98 -3.71 4.33
C ALA A 78 12.81 -4.70 4.17
N GLY A 79 12.51 -5.14 2.94
CA GLY A 79 11.43 -6.05 2.64
C GLY A 79 11.62 -7.43 3.26
N PHE A 80 10.61 -7.90 3.97
CA PHE A 80 10.47 -9.21 4.61
C PHE A 80 11.20 -9.49 5.92
N ASN A 81 12.13 -8.66 6.40
CA ASN A 81 12.58 -8.77 7.77
C ASN A 81 11.64 -7.94 8.68
N LEU A 82 10.45 -8.44 8.86
CA LEU A 82 9.41 -7.91 9.75
C LEU A 82 9.86 -7.51 11.17
N PRO A 83 10.91 -8.11 11.77
CA PRO A 83 11.40 -7.67 13.08
C PRO A 83 12.00 -6.28 13.12
N THR A 84 12.32 -5.68 11.98
CA THR A 84 12.97 -4.35 11.91
C THR A 84 12.03 -3.22 11.46
N TYR A 85 10.78 -3.53 11.12
CA TYR A 85 9.78 -2.48 10.98
C TYR A 85 9.40 -1.98 12.38
N SER A 86 9.68 -0.71 12.65
CA SER A 86 8.98 -0.04 13.74
C SER A 86 7.48 -0.17 13.48
N GLN A 87 6.66 -0.19 14.52
CA GLN A 87 5.20 -0.21 14.37
C GLN A 87 4.70 0.91 13.44
N TYR A 88 5.47 1.99 13.31
CA TYR A 88 5.20 3.14 12.46
C TYR A 88 5.45 2.89 10.97
N GLU A 89 6.55 2.21 10.60
CA GLU A 89 6.85 1.87 9.21
C GLU A 89 5.84 0.86 8.63
N GLY A 90 5.17 0.10 9.50
CA GLY A 90 4.13 -0.86 9.12
C GLY A 90 2.75 -0.23 8.82
N ALA A 91 2.47 0.97 9.34
CA ALA A 91 1.13 1.53 9.33
C ALA A 91 0.48 1.59 7.94
N ASN A 92 1.19 2.07 6.95
CA ASN A 92 0.67 2.16 5.57
C ASN A 92 0.57 0.77 4.89
N ILE A 93 1.43 -0.17 5.24
CA ILE A 93 1.34 -1.57 4.79
C ILE A 93 0.09 -2.22 5.39
N TRP A 94 -0.17 -1.98 6.66
CA TRP A 94 -1.36 -2.48 7.36
C TRP A 94 -2.64 -1.84 6.81
N LYS A 95 -2.63 -0.53 6.54
CA LYS A 95 -3.73 0.16 5.84
C LYS A 95 -4.08 -0.53 4.52
N ARG A 96 -3.08 -0.80 3.69
CA ARG A 96 -3.25 -1.53 2.44
C ARG A 96 -3.76 -2.96 2.65
N SER A 97 -3.27 -3.65 3.68
CA SER A 97 -3.73 -5.01 4.01
C SER A 97 -5.20 -5.02 4.41
N LEU A 98 -5.66 -4.03 5.18
CA LEU A 98 -7.07 -3.87 5.53
C LEU A 98 -7.93 -3.63 4.29
N TYR A 99 -7.47 -2.79 3.36
CA TYR A 99 -8.15 -2.57 2.09
C TYR A 99 -8.35 -3.89 1.33
N ILE A 100 -7.27 -4.64 1.12
CA ILE A 100 -7.31 -5.93 0.39
C ILE A 100 -8.20 -6.95 1.10
N ALA A 101 -8.10 -7.06 2.42
CA ALA A 101 -8.91 -7.99 3.20
C ALA A 101 -10.40 -7.64 3.13
N THR A 102 -10.73 -6.35 3.23
CA THR A 102 -12.12 -5.90 3.15
C THR A 102 -12.73 -6.23 1.78
N GLU A 103 -12.04 -5.90 0.70
CA GLU A 103 -12.51 -6.20 -0.65
C GLU A 103 -12.71 -7.71 -0.86
N ALA A 104 -11.72 -8.51 -0.43
CA ALA A 104 -11.78 -9.97 -0.57
C ALA A 104 -12.91 -10.63 0.22
N LEU A 105 -13.26 -10.10 1.40
CA LEU A 105 -14.25 -10.69 2.30
C LEU A 105 -15.66 -10.13 2.11
N THR A 106 -15.78 -8.91 1.64
CA THR A 106 -17.07 -8.22 1.57
C THR A 106 -17.47 -7.82 0.15
N GLY A 107 -16.52 -7.74 -0.77
CA GLY A 107 -16.71 -7.18 -2.11
C GLY A 107 -16.81 -5.65 -2.13
N TYR A 108 -16.60 -4.98 -1.00
CA TYR A 108 -16.70 -3.52 -0.87
C TYR A 108 -15.33 -2.87 -0.71
N ASP A 109 -15.20 -1.65 -1.22
CA ASP A 109 -14.06 -0.79 -0.96
C ASP A 109 -14.20 -0.16 0.44
N ILE A 110 -13.27 -0.43 1.35
CA ILE A 110 -13.29 0.10 2.73
C ILE A 110 -13.38 1.63 2.78
N ARG A 111 -12.87 2.34 1.78
CA ARG A 111 -12.90 3.80 1.69
C ARG A 111 -14.30 4.36 1.51
N THR A 112 -15.23 3.54 1.02
CA THR A 112 -16.62 3.91 0.76
C THR A 112 -17.57 3.50 1.89
N LEU A 113 -17.08 2.77 2.89
CA LEU A 113 -17.89 2.28 3.98
C LEU A 113 -18.24 3.40 4.96
N GLU A 114 -19.45 3.30 5.54
CA GLU A 114 -19.85 4.18 6.63
C GLU A 114 -18.99 3.92 7.87
N ARG A 115 -18.78 4.99 8.66
CA ARG A 115 -17.97 4.94 9.87
C ARG A 115 -18.78 5.50 11.03
N HIS A 116 -19.05 4.70 12.03
CA HIS A 116 -19.63 5.12 13.29
C HIS A 116 -19.28 4.11 14.41
N ASP A 117 -19.39 4.51 15.63
CA ASP A 117 -19.06 3.70 16.81
C ASP A 117 -17.62 3.13 16.79
N GLY A 118 -16.70 3.85 16.12
CA GLY A 118 -15.29 3.47 16.03
C GLY A 118 -15.02 2.24 15.16
N THR A 119 -15.93 1.91 14.24
CA THR A 119 -15.80 0.82 13.27
C THR A 119 -16.33 1.21 11.89
N PHE A 120 -16.06 0.38 10.89
CA PHE A 120 -16.65 0.48 9.56
C PHE A 120 -17.86 -0.43 9.44
N TRP A 121 -18.86 0.04 8.70
CA TRP A 121 -20.09 -0.69 8.44
C TRP A 121 -20.29 -0.93 6.95
N THR A 122 -20.56 -2.17 6.60
CA THR A 122 -20.88 -2.53 5.22
C THR A 122 -22.32 -2.09 4.87
N PRO A 123 -22.63 -1.86 3.58
CA PRO A 123 -23.98 -1.47 3.15
C PRO A 123 -25.09 -2.47 3.55
N ASP A 124 -24.74 -3.73 3.78
CA ASP A 124 -25.64 -4.77 4.27
C ASP A 124 -25.71 -4.86 5.81
N GLY A 125 -25.16 -3.85 6.50
CA GLY A 125 -25.30 -3.67 7.96
C GLY A 125 -24.39 -4.55 8.82
N ARG A 126 -23.30 -5.09 8.26
CA ARG A 126 -22.32 -5.88 9.03
C ARG A 126 -21.22 -4.97 9.57
N ASP A 127 -20.83 -5.17 10.83
CA ASP A 127 -19.61 -4.60 11.39
C ASP A 127 -18.37 -5.25 10.74
N LEU A 128 -17.54 -4.44 10.10
CA LEU A 128 -16.37 -4.94 9.37
C LEU A 128 -15.36 -5.62 10.28
N TRP A 129 -15.17 -5.13 11.52
CA TRP A 129 -14.24 -5.79 12.45
C TRP A 129 -14.67 -7.20 12.77
N ASP A 130 -15.97 -7.43 12.97
CA ASP A 130 -16.52 -8.78 13.20
C ASP A 130 -16.33 -9.69 11.98
N VAL A 131 -16.52 -9.14 10.76
CA VAL A 131 -16.27 -9.89 9.52
C VAL A 131 -14.81 -10.32 9.42
N LEU A 132 -13.88 -9.39 9.68
CA LEU A 132 -12.45 -9.67 9.66
C LEU A 132 -12.06 -10.71 10.71
N CYS A 133 -12.56 -10.58 11.94
CA CYS A 133 -12.29 -11.52 13.03
C CYS A 133 -12.76 -12.95 12.73
N LYS A 134 -13.97 -13.10 12.20
CA LYS A 134 -14.51 -14.43 11.81
C LYS A 134 -13.69 -15.07 10.68
N ALA A 135 -13.15 -14.26 9.77
CA ALA A 135 -12.30 -14.76 8.69
C ALA A 135 -10.87 -15.08 9.12
N ASP A 136 -10.40 -14.54 10.25
CA ASP A 136 -9.00 -14.65 10.71
C ASP A 136 -8.78 -15.83 11.68
N THR A 137 -9.52 -16.91 11.53
CA THR A 137 -9.43 -18.09 12.43
C THR A 137 -8.03 -18.72 12.49
N ALA A 138 -7.22 -18.54 11.44
CA ALA A 138 -5.85 -19.04 11.38
C ALA A 138 -4.79 -17.92 11.51
N GLY A 139 -5.17 -16.70 11.93
CA GLY A 139 -4.26 -15.55 11.99
C GLY A 139 -3.75 -15.06 10.63
N LYS A 140 -4.44 -15.40 9.56
CA LYS A 140 -4.06 -15.07 8.17
C LYS A 140 -3.93 -13.56 7.95
N TYR A 141 -4.79 -12.79 8.58
CA TYR A 141 -4.84 -11.34 8.40
C TYR A 141 -4.09 -10.56 9.48
N ASN A 142 -3.51 -11.27 10.47
CA ASN A 142 -2.75 -10.66 11.57
C ASN A 142 -3.48 -9.46 12.23
N LEU A 143 -4.75 -9.62 12.56
CA LEU A 143 -5.61 -8.54 13.03
C LEU A 143 -5.11 -7.87 14.32
N THR A 144 -4.38 -8.61 15.17
CA THR A 144 -3.78 -8.02 16.38
C THR A 144 -2.86 -6.84 16.03
N ALA A 145 -2.04 -6.98 14.96
CA ALA A 145 -1.18 -5.89 14.49
C ALA A 145 -1.97 -4.78 13.75
N HIS A 146 -3.14 -5.10 13.22
CA HIS A 146 -3.97 -4.15 12.48
C HIS A 146 -4.95 -3.36 13.34
N ALA A 147 -5.21 -3.78 14.59
CA ALA A 147 -6.25 -3.19 15.43
C ALA A 147 -6.08 -1.67 15.62
N ALA A 148 -4.88 -1.21 15.92
CA ALA A 148 -4.60 0.23 16.09
C ALA A 148 -4.87 1.02 14.81
N ILE A 149 -4.36 0.55 13.66
CA ILE A 149 -4.59 1.20 12.36
C ILE A 149 -6.07 1.14 11.96
N TYR A 150 -6.73 0.01 12.18
CA TYR A 150 -8.16 -0.11 11.93
C TYR A 150 -8.95 0.94 12.71
N ARG A 151 -8.71 1.06 14.02
CA ARG A 151 -9.37 2.05 14.89
C ARG A 151 -9.04 3.47 14.45
N GLN A 152 -7.78 3.76 14.13
CA GLN A 152 -7.34 5.06 13.63
C GLN A 152 -8.14 5.45 12.37
N LEU A 153 -8.22 4.55 11.39
CA LEU A 153 -8.96 4.81 10.14
C LEU A 153 -10.47 4.93 10.37
N ALA A 154 -11.04 4.13 11.26
CA ALA A 154 -12.47 4.16 11.57
C ALA A 154 -12.89 5.47 12.27
N VAL A 155 -12.07 5.97 13.20
CA VAL A 155 -12.36 7.19 13.97
C VAL A 155 -12.03 8.44 13.17
N TYR A 156 -10.82 8.53 12.64
CA TYR A 156 -10.29 9.77 12.04
C TYR A 156 -10.39 9.83 10.52
N GLY A 157 -10.71 8.71 9.88
CA GLY A 157 -10.88 8.62 8.43
C GLY A 157 -9.71 8.00 7.69
N TRP A 158 -9.99 7.62 6.45
CA TRP A 158 -9.02 6.94 5.60
C TRP A 158 -7.72 7.76 5.41
N ASP A 159 -7.86 9.06 5.22
CA ASP A 159 -6.74 9.98 4.94
C ASP A 159 -5.94 10.36 6.20
N SER A 160 -6.35 9.86 7.38
CA SER A 160 -5.58 10.03 8.62
C SER A 160 -4.25 9.27 8.62
N THR A 161 -4.04 8.39 7.67
CA THR A 161 -2.79 7.64 7.47
C THR A 161 -2.44 7.68 5.98
N PRO A 162 -1.19 8.03 5.59
CA PRO A 162 -0.78 8.02 4.20
C PRO A 162 -0.85 6.64 3.55
N ASP A 163 -0.92 6.65 2.23
CA ASP A 163 -0.96 5.45 1.43
C ASP A 163 0.43 4.86 1.20
N ALA A 164 0.47 3.54 1.00
CA ALA A 164 1.70 2.79 0.73
C ALA A 164 2.16 2.92 -0.74
N TRP A 165 2.28 4.14 -1.25
CA TRP A 165 2.83 4.38 -2.58
C TRP A 165 4.22 3.78 -2.73
N ARG A 166 4.52 3.26 -3.91
CA ARG A 166 5.84 2.72 -4.24
C ARG A 166 6.35 3.37 -5.50
N GLY A 167 7.59 3.84 -5.46
CA GLY A 167 8.16 4.57 -6.61
C GLY A 167 9.55 4.11 -6.98
N LEU A 168 9.87 4.26 -8.26
CA LEU A 168 11.20 4.12 -8.84
C LEU A 168 11.45 5.26 -9.81
N THR A 169 12.67 5.72 -9.87
CA THR A 169 13.11 6.68 -10.88
C THR A 169 13.74 5.92 -12.05
N TRP A 170 13.24 6.17 -13.25
CA TRP A 170 13.89 5.78 -14.49
C TRP A 170 14.83 6.90 -14.96
N GLN A 171 16.05 6.56 -15.29
CA GLN A 171 17.04 7.48 -15.86
C GLN A 171 18.06 6.68 -16.67
N ASP A 172 18.29 7.08 -17.93
CA ASP A 172 19.29 6.48 -18.83
C ASP A 172 19.20 4.94 -18.89
N GLY A 173 17.99 4.39 -19.08
CA GLY A 173 17.77 2.94 -19.13
C GLY A 173 17.97 2.22 -17.79
N LYS A 174 17.99 2.94 -16.67
CA LYS A 174 18.18 2.36 -15.33
C LYS A 174 17.07 2.75 -14.38
N LEU A 175 16.65 1.80 -13.58
CA LEU A 175 15.74 2.02 -12.45
C LEU A 175 16.53 2.25 -11.17
N ARG A 176 16.24 3.33 -10.48
CA ARG A 176 16.83 3.70 -9.20
C ARG A 176 15.73 3.85 -8.16
N GLN A 177 16.02 3.48 -6.92
CA GLN A 177 15.16 3.89 -5.81
C GLN A 177 15.30 5.39 -5.62
N PRO A 178 14.20 6.11 -5.32
CA PRO A 178 14.29 7.51 -4.92
C PRO A 178 15.29 7.66 -3.78
N ASP A 179 16.18 8.64 -3.88
CA ASP A 179 17.18 8.93 -2.84
C ASP A 179 16.52 9.32 -1.50
N GLU A 180 15.28 9.78 -1.56
CA GLU A 180 14.38 10.01 -0.42
C GLU A 180 14.28 8.80 0.53
N LEU A 181 14.31 7.57 0.00
CA LEU A 181 14.34 6.38 0.85
C LEU A 181 15.71 6.13 1.52
N ARG A 182 16.75 6.85 1.13
CA ARG A 182 18.07 6.77 1.77
C ARG A 182 18.29 7.83 2.85
N GLY A 183 17.64 9.00 2.76
CA GLY A 183 17.80 10.13 3.65
C GLY A 183 16.71 10.23 4.73
N GLU A 184 15.50 9.92 4.37
CA GLU A 184 14.30 10.03 5.21
C GLU A 184 13.89 8.69 5.84
N ARG A 185 14.82 8.01 6.44
CA ARG A 185 14.53 7.22 7.64
C ARG A 185 14.30 8.13 8.86
N ALA A 186 14.24 9.44 8.67
CA ALA A 186 13.52 10.30 9.56
C ALA A 186 12.08 9.82 9.50
N GLU A 187 11.74 8.95 10.45
CA GLU A 187 10.38 8.64 10.83
C GLU A 187 9.61 9.92 10.63
N SER A 188 8.70 9.90 9.67
CA SER A 188 7.89 11.09 9.46
C SER A 188 7.22 11.32 10.80
N ASP A 189 7.42 12.49 11.41
CA ASP A 189 6.93 12.82 12.74
C ASP A 189 5.42 12.56 12.86
N TRP A 190 4.69 12.59 11.73
CA TRP A 190 3.28 12.26 11.67
C TRP A 190 2.97 10.78 11.99
N GLN A 191 3.84 9.81 11.64
CA GLN A 191 3.61 8.40 11.98
C GLN A 191 3.77 8.14 13.47
N LYS A 192 4.74 8.79 14.11
CA LYS A 192 4.85 8.79 15.57
C LYS A 192 3.64 9.45 16.18
N GLN A 193 3.25 10.60 15.68
CA GLN A 193 2.14 11.38 16.18
C GLN A 193 0.83 10.59 16.09
N ILE A 194 0.53 9.90 14.99
CA ILE A 194 -0.66 9.07 14.86
C ILE A 194 -0.72 7.93 15.88
N LEU A 195 0.40 7.29 16.20
CA LEU A 195 0.40 6.13 17.10
C LEU A 195 0.64 6.50 18.56
N GLU A 196 1.33 7.61 18.84
CA GLU A 196 1.56 8.14 20.17
C GLU A 196 0.39 9.01 20.66
N GLU A 197 -0.27 9.75 19.76
CA GLU A 197 -1.45 10.60 20.04
C GLU A 197 -2.78 9.92 19.71
N ALA A 198 -2.78 8.64 19.29
CA ALA A 198 -4.00 7.88 19.06
C ALA A 198 -4.72 7.69 20.40
N ASP A 199 -5.52 8.67 20.79
CA ASP A 199 -6.55 8.57 21.84
C ASP A 199 -7.61 7.50 21.50
N ALA A 200 -7.52 6.88 20.33
CA ALA A 200 -8.40 5.83 19.88
C ALA A 200 -8.02 4.53 20.59
N ASP A 201 -8.68 4.26 21.70
CA ASP A 201 -8.55 2.98 22.40
C ASP A 201 -8.97 1.83 21.46
N TRP A 202 -8.05 0.90 21.20
CA TRP A 202 -8.29 -0.30 20.41
C TRP A 202 -8.36 -1.58 21.24
N ALA A 203 -8.25 -1.47 22.55
CA ALA A 203 -8.26 -2.63 23.45
C ALA A 203 -9.60 -3.38 23.36
N ASP A 204 -10.69 -2.66 23.17
CA ASP A 204 -12.03 -3.25 22.95
C ASP A 204 -12.09 -4.08 21.67
N LEU A 205 -11.39 -3.70 20.60
CA LEU A 205 -11.32 -4.48 19.36
C LEU A 205 -10.63 -5.83 19.59
N LEU A 206 -9.55 -5.85 20.37
CA LEU A 206 -8.85 -7.10 20.71
C LEU A 206 -9.71 -8.00 21.59
N ALA A 207 -10.40 -7.44 22.58
CA ALA A 207 -11.32 -8.19 23.43
C ALA A 207 -12.49 -8.80 22.62
N ARG A 208 -13.06 -8.04 21.68
CA ARG A 208 -14.08 -8.55 20.75
C ARG A 208 -13.55 -9.68 19.88
N ARG A 209 -12.34 -9.54 19.33
CA ARG A 209 -11.70 -10.60 18.55
C ARG A 209 -11.58 -11.90 19.35
N GLU A 210 -11.10 -11.84 20.59
CA GLU A 210 -10.98 -13.01 21.46
C GLU A 210 -12.33 -13.67 21.72
N ALA A 211 -13.37 -12.88 21.99
CA ALA A 211 -14.72 -13.40 22.22
C ALA A 211 -15.30 -14.10 20.98
N ILE A 212 -15.07 -13.55 19.77
CA ILE A 212 -15.49 -14.17 18.51
C ILE A 212 -14.77 -15.49 18.30
N LEU A 213 -13.45 -15.53 18.47
CA LEU A 213 -12.66 -16.76 18.28
C LEU A 213 -13.04 -17.86 19.29
N GLN A 214 -13.34 -17.50 20.54
CA GLN A 214 -13.80 -18.45 21.54
C GLN A 214 -15.16 -19.04 21.17
N LYS A 215 -16.06 -18.23 20.63
CA LYS A 215 -17.38 -18.70 20.18
C LYS A 215 -17.27 -19.64 18.98
N GLU A 216 -16.49 -19.28 17.95
CA GLU A 216 -16.27 -20.11 16.77
C GLU A 216 -15.55 -21.45 17.09
N ALA A 217 -14.77 -21.49 18.18
CA ALA A 217 -14.11 -22.72 18.63
C ALA A 217 -15.04 -23.64 19.45
N ALA A 218 -16.19 -23.12 19.92
CA ALA A 218 -17.15 -23.87 20.71
C ALA A 218 -18.29 -24.47 19.87
N ASP A 219 -18.49 -23.98 18.66
CA ASP A 219 -19.47 -24.45 17.67
C ASP A 219 -18.84 -25.51 16.76
#